data_94ec6ef8882457a5e65bde35684cf45c
#
_entry.id   94ec6ef8882457a5e65bde35684cf45c
#
_cell.length_a   1.000
_cell.length_b   1.000
_cell.length_c   1.000
_cell.angle_alpha   90.00
_cell.angle_beta   90.00
_cell.angle_gamma   90.00
#
_symmetry.space_group_name_H-M   'P 1'
#
loop_
_entity.id
_entity.type
_entity.pdbx_description
1 polymer ?
#
loop_
_entity_poly.entity_id
_entity_poly.type
_entity_poly.pdbx_seq_one_letter_code
_entity_poly.pdbx_strand_id
1 'polypeptide(L)'
;MKKTLIVIDMQNDFIDGSLGTDEAVKIVPNVRKKIEEYRSNGDEIIFTRDTHGEDYLNTPEGKKLPVVHCVKNTHGWQIADGLDVPDAIHI
;
A
#
# COMPACT_ATOMS: atom_id res chain seq x y z
N MET A 1 -13.44 18.75 14.21
CA MET A 1 -12.01 18.44 14.34
C MET A 1 -11.53 17.61 13.17
N LYS A 2 -10.47 18.01 12.52
CA LYS A 2 -9.91 17.27 11.39
C LYS A 2 -9.17 16.03 11.86
N LYS A 3 -9.39 14.91 11.18
CA LYS A 3 -8.72 13.65 11.47
C LYS A 3 -7.74 13.32 10.36
N THR A 4 -6.85 12.39 10.61
CA THR A 4 -5.91 11.88 9.62
C THR A 4 -6.02 10.37 9.54
N LEU A 5 -6.24 9.85 8.34
CA LEU A 5 -6.22 8.42 8.06
C LEU A 5 -4.88 8.07 7.41
N ILE A 6 -4.15 7.16 8.02
CA ILE A 6 -2.90 6.67 7.44
C ILE A 6 -3.17 5.29 6.86
N VAL A 7 -3.00 5.16 5.54
CA VAL A 7 -3.18 3.90 4.81
C VAL A 7 -1.79 3.30 4.60
N ILE A 8 -1.48 2.24 5.33
CA ILE A 8 -0.13 1.68 5.40
C ILE A 8 0.01 0.54 4.42
N ASP A 9 0.88 0.72 3.41
CA ASP A 9 1.37 -0.32 2.51
C ASP A 9 0.26 -1.15 1.84
N MET A 10 -0.86 -0.53 1.47
CA MET A 10 -1.93 -1.20 0.73
C MET A 10 -1.56 -1.30 -0.75
N GLN A 11 -0.47 -1.98 -1.00
CA GLN A 11 0.15 -2.18 -2.31
C GLN A 11 -0.20 -3.57 -2.86
N ASN A 12 -0.17 -3.71 -4.18
CA ASN A 12 -0.59 -4.95 -4.84
C ASN A 12 0.17 -6.18 -4.33
N ASP A 13 1.49 -6.07 -4.12
CA ASP A 13 2.28 -7.22 -3.66
C ASP A 13 1.88 -7.72 -2.27
N PHE A 14 1.35 -6.85 -1.41
CA PHE A 14 0.89 -7.26 -0.07
C PHE A 14 -0.56 -7.74 -0.07
N ILE A 15 -1.30 -7.51 -1.14
CA ILE A 15 -2.72 -7.87 -1.23
C ILE A 15 -2.91 -9.17 -1.99
N ASP A 16 -2.53 -9.21 -3.26
CA ASP A 16 -2.68 -10.39 -4.12
C ASP A 16 -1.40 -10.74 -4.89
N GLY A 17 -0.29 -10.05 -4.62
CA GLY A 17 1.00 -10.28 -5.26
C GLY A 17 1.87 -11.26 -4.48
N SER A 18 3.19 -11.07 -4.56
CA SER A 18 4.17 -12.03 -4.05
C SER A 18 4.08 -12.28 -2.53
N LEU A 19 3.60 -11.32 -1.75
CA LEU A 19 3.37 -11.44 -0.32
C LEU A 19 1.89 -11.31 0.05
N GLY A 20 1.00 -11.54 -0.91
CA GLY A 20 -0.44 -11.42 -0.71
C GLY A 20 -1.03 -12.53 0.15
N THR A 21 -2.18 -12.24 0.76
CA THR A 21 -2.94 -13.19 1.56
C THR A 21 -4.43 -13.03 1.26
N ASP A 22 -5.21 -14.07 1.56
CA ASP A 22 -6.67 -13.99 1.42
C ASP A 22 -7.26 -12.94 2.35
N GLU A 23 -6.71 -12.79 3.54
CA GLU A 23 -7.13 -11.79 4.52
C GLU A 23 -6.92 -10.38 3.99
N ALA A 24 -5.77 -10.14 3.34
CA ALA A 24 -5.48 -8.83 2.75
C ALA A 24 -6.48 -8.48 1.64
N VAL A 25 -6.81 -9.45 0.79
CA VAL A 25 -7.81 -9.26 -0.26
C VAL A 25 -9.18 -8.92 0.35
N LYS A 26 -9.55 -9.60 1.42
CA LYS A 26 -10.86 -9.43 2.06
C LYS A 26 -11.04 -8.04 2.69
N ILE A 27 -9.98 -7.41 3.17
CA ILE A 27 -10.10 -6.09 3.81
C ILE A 27 -10.16 -4.93 2.81
N VAL A 28 -9.82 -5.14 1.53
CA VAL A 28 -9.78 -4.08 0.53
C VAL A 28 -11.09 -3.28 0.46
N PRO A 29 -12.29 -3.91 0.41
CA PRO A 29 -13.54 -3.14 0.39
C PRO A 29 -13.72 -2.28 1.64
N ASN A 30 -13.30 -2.78 2.80
CA ASN A 30 -13.41 -2.03 4.06
C ASN A 30 -12.44 -0.84 4.08
N VAL A 31 -11.24 -1.02 3.56
CA VAL A 31 -10.25 0.06 3.44
C VAL A 31 -10.77 1.14 2.50
N ARG A 32 -11.32 0.75 1.35
CA ARG A 32 -11.94 1.69 0.40
C ARG A 32 -13.04 2.52 1.08
N LYS A 33 -13.91 1.86 1.82
CA LYS A 33 -15.02 2.50 2.53
C LYS A 33 -14.51 3.54 3.53
N LYS A 34 -13.45 3.19 4.25
CA LYS A 34 -12.85 4.09 5.23
C LYS A 34 -12.23 5.31 4.53
N ILE A 35 -11.55 5.11 3.43
CA ILE A 35 -10.97 6.20 2.63
C ILE A 35 -12.06 7.15 2.15
N GLU A 36 -13.14 6.61 1.59
CA GLU A 36 -14.27 7.42 1.09
C GLU A 36 -14.92 8.22 2.22
N GLU A 37 -15.07 7.61 3.40
CA GLU A 37 -15.62 8.27 4.59
C GLU A 37 -14.79 9.49 4.99
N TYR A 38 -13.47 9.30 5.08
CA TYR A 38 -12.55 10.38 5.45
C TYR A 38 -12.52 11.48 4.40
N ARG A 39 -12.53 11.12 3.12
CA ARG A 39 -12.59 12.10 2.04
C ARG A 39 -13.87 12.94 2.09
N SER A 40 -15.00 12.30 2.31
CA SER A 40 -16.30 12.99 2.38
C SER A 40 -16.35 13.98 3.53
N ASN A 41 -15.64 13.69 4.61
CA ASN A 41 -15.57 14.58 5.78
C ASN A 41 -14.53 15.68 5.64
N GLY A 42 -13.75 15.71 4.55
CA GLY A 42 -12.68 16.67 4.36
C GLY A 42 -11.45 16.38 5.22
N ASP A 43 -11.30 15.17 5.71
CA ASP A 43 -10.18 14.76 6.53
C ASP A 43 -8.95 14.46 5.67
N GLU A 44 -7.77 14.46 6.31
CA GLU A 44 -6.51 14.19 5.65
C GLU A 44 -6.28 12.69 5.46
N ILE A 45 -5.72 12.31 4.31
CA ILE A 45 -5.35 10.93 4.01
C ILE A 45 -3.88 10.89 3.61
N ILE A 46 -3.13 9.99 4.22
CA ILE A 46 -1.72 9.76 3.95
C ILE A 46 -1.54 8.29 3.56
N PHE A 47 -0.86 8.05 2.44
CA PHE A 47 -0.50 6.70 1.99
C PHE A 47 0.99 6.46 2.23
N THR A 48 1.31 5.29 2.76
CA THR A 48 2.70 4.83 2.81
C THR A 48 2.92 3.74 1.77
N ARG A 49 4.15 3.60 1.29
CA ARG A 49 4.55 2.55 0.34
C ARG A 49 5.90 2.01 0.73
N ASP A 50 5.96 0.73 1.04
CA ASP A 50 7.22 0.02 1.15
C ASP A 50 7.88 0.05 -0.24
N THR A 51 9.15 0.38 -0.32
CA THR A 51 9.82 0.60 -1.60
C THR A 51 11.20 -0.03 -1.61
N HIS A 52 11.42 -0.90 -2.57
CA HIS A 52 12.71 -1.58 -2.76
C HIS A 52 13.27 -1.31 -4.16
N GLY A 53 14.57 -1.51 -4.32
CA GLY A 53 15.23 -1.43 -5.60
C GLY A 53 15.28 -2.77 -6.32
N GLU A 54 15.75 -2.77 -7.55
CA GLU A 54 15.93 -3.98 -8.35
C GLU A 54 16.94 -4.95 -7.73
N ASP A 55 17.83 -4.46 -6.87
CA ASP A 55 18.83 -5.24 -6.16
C ASP A 55 18.36 -5.79 -4.82
N TYR A 56 17.04 -5.84 -4.60
CA TYR A 56 16.45 -6.25 -3.32
C TYR A 56 17.08 -7.52 -2.74
N LEU A 57 17.29 -8.56 -3.54
CA LEU A 57 17.85 -9.84 -3.08
C LEU A 57 19.28 -9.73 -2.57
N ASN A 58 19.98 -8.66 -2.94
CA ASN A 58 21.35 -8.41 -2.49
C ASN A 58 21.41 -7.53 -1.24
N THR A 59 20.26 -7.10 -0.74
CA THR A 59 20.18 -6.29 0.48
C THR A 59 20.08 -7.19 1.72
N PRO A 60 20.40 -6.67 2.92
CA PRO A 60 20.22 -7.43 4.16
C PRO A 60 18.78 -7.94 4.34
N GLU A 61 17.77 -7.13 3.99
CA GLU A 61 16.36 -7.55 4.04
C GLU A 61 16.08 -8.70 3.06
N GLY A 62 16.60 -8.61 1.84
CA GLY A 62 16.40 -9.63 0.82
C GLY A 62 17.04 -10.96 1.18
N LYS A 63 18.09 -10.95 2.00
CA LYS A 63 18.71 -12.17 2.49
C LYS A 63 17.90 -12.84 3.59
N LYS A 64 17.15 -12.05 4.36
CA LYS A 64 16.29 -12.58 5.44
C LYS A 64 14.93 -13.01 4.91
N LEU A 65 14.39 -12.28 3.94
CA LEU A 65 13.11 -12.57 3.29
C LEU A 65 13.34 -12.56 1.78
N PRO A 66 13.76 -13.67 1.17
CA PRO A 66 14.14 -13.71 -0.25
C PRO A 66 12.92 -13.75 -1.19
N VAL A 67 11.98 -12.85 -0.98
CA VAL A 67 10.80 -12.70 -1.83
C VAL A 67 10.81 -11.28 -2.38
N VAL A 68 11.05 -11.13 -3.68
CA VAL A 68 11.05 -9.82 -4.34
C VAL A 68 9.63 -9.23 -4.27
N HIS A 69 9.54 -8.02 -3.76
CA HIS A 69 8.27 -7.33 -3.64
C HIS A 69 8.46 -5.80 -3.60
N CYS A 70 7.42 -5.09 -3.97
CA CYS A 70 7.37 -3.62 -3.89
C CYS A 70 8.58 -2.93 -4.51
N VAL A 71 9.04 -3.44 -5.64
CA VAL A 71 10.12 -2.81 -6.40
C VAL A 71 9.59 -1.55 -7.06
N LYS A 72 10.24 -0.44 -6.84
CA LYS A 72 9.80 0.88 -7.30
C LYS A 72 9.40 0.86 -8.78
N ASN A 73 8.26 1.48 -9.07
CA ASN A 73 7.67 1.61 -10.41
C ASN A 73 7.11 0.30 -11.01
N THR A 74 7.05 -0.79 -10.25
CA THR A 74 6.36 -2.01 -10.70
C THR A 74 4.90 -1.99 -10.28
N HIS A 75 4.09 -2.85 -10.91
CA HIS A 75 2.68 -3.02 -10.53
C HIS A 75 2.54 -3.41 -9.05
N GLY A 76 3.41 -4.31 -8.57
CA GLY A 76 3.36 -4.77 -7.18
C GLY A 76 3.59 -3.67 -6.15
N TRP A 77 4.37 -2.66 -6.52
CA TRP A 77 4.66 -1.51 -5.67
C TRP A 77 3.49 -0.52 -5.60
N GLN A 78 2.64 -0.49 -6.62
CA GLN A 78 1.55 0.48 -6.69
C GLN A 78 0.46 0.18 -5.67
N ILE A 79 -0.21 1.24 -5.22
CA ILE A 79 -1.37 1.12 -4.35
C ILE A 79 -2.50 0.42 -5.13
N ALA A 80 -3.22 -0.46 -4.46
CA ALA A 80 -4.29 -1.25 -5.07
C ALA A 80 -5.33 -0.38 -5.75
N ASP A 81 -5.85 -0.84 -6.89
CA ASP A 81 -6.87 -0.14 -7.64
C ASP A 81 -8.08 0.21 -6.78
N GLY A 82 -8.56 1.44 -6.93
CA GLY A 82 -9.71 1.93 -6.21
C GLY A 82 -9.42 2.43 -4.80
N LEU A 83 -8.20 2.29 -4.31
CA LEU A 83 -7.80 2.80 -2.99
C LEU A 83 -7.05 4.12 -3.10
N ASP A 84 -6.29 4.33 -4.17
CA ASP A 84 -5.44 5.51 -4.28
C ASP A 84 -6.23 6.80 -4.45
N VAL A 85 -5.74 7.84 -3.79
CA VAL A 85 -6.23 9.22 -3.92
C VAL A 85 -5.06 10.05 -4.44
N PRO A 86 -5.04 10.40 -5.75
CA PRO A 86 -3.86 11.01 -6.37
C PRO A 86 -3.36 12.30 -5.71
N ASP A 87 -4.28 13.11 -5.18
CA ASP A 87 -3.93 14.38 -4.51
C ASP A 87 -3.66 14.24 -3.01
N ALA A 88 -3.67 13.01 -2.47
CA ALA A 88 -3.29 12.78 -1.08
C ALA A 88 -1.75 12.77 -0.94
N ILE A 89 -1.28 12.76 0.29
CA ILE A 89 0.15 12.66 0.60
C ILE A 89 0.59 11.20 0.41
N HIS A 90 1.66 11.00 -0.35
CA HIS A 90 2.27 9.68 -0.54
C HIS A 90 3.71 9.73 -0.01
N ILE A 91 4.01 8.85 0.91
CA ILE A 91 5.35 8.77 1.51
C ILE A 91 6.12 7.60 0.91
#